data_5c5c1aa4870da5ba51462009d690d145
#
_entry.id   5c5c1aa4870da5ba51462009d690d145
#
_cell.length_a   1.000
_cell.length_b   1.000
_cell.length_c   1.000
_cell.angle_alpha   90.00
_cell.angle_beta   90.00
_cell.angle_gamma   90.00
#
_symmetry.space_group_name_H-M   'P 1'
#
loop_
_entity.id
_entity.type
_entity.pdbx_description
1 polymer ?
#
loop_
_entity_poly.entity_id
_entity_poly.type
_entity_poly.pdbx_seq_one_letter_code
_entity_poly.pdbx_strand_id
1 'polypeptide(L)'
;IKRNNFNVQIGMYKTLVSAEEDMPNILLLNIDLLVDIDNGSIQIRKNKEQKYSIFVNKITYALAENLCVRTKSQETSCSILAN
;
A
#
# COMPACT_ATOMS: atom_id res chain seq x y z
N ILE A 1 -1.40 22.16 -8.51
CA ILE A 1 -0.75 21.82 -7.25
C ILE A 1 -0.92 20.33 -6.95
N LYS A 2 0.18 19.66 -6.83
CA LYS A 2 0.15 18.23 -6.47
C LYS A 2 -0.08 18.10 -4.98
N ARG A 3 -0.99 17.21 -4.61
CA ARG A 3 -1.28 16.93 -3.22
C ARG A 3 -0.91 15.50 -2.89
N ASN A 4 0.02 15.33 -1.98
CA ASN A 4 0.45 14.03 -1.51
C ASN A 4 -0.30 13.68 -0.22
N ASN A 5 -1.63 13.74 -0.31
CA ASN A 5 -2.50 13.60 0.86
C ASN A 5 -3.24 12.28 0.93
N PHE A 6 -2.82 11.30 0.15
CA PHE A 6 -3.50 10.01 0.11
C PHE A 6 -2.61 8.91 0.60
N ASN A 7 -3.23 7.94 1.23
CA ASN A 7 -2.56 6.72 1.66
C ASN A 7 -3.27 5.54 0.99
N VAL A 8 -2.51 4.48 0.73
CA VAL A 8 -3.08 3.26 0.20
C VAL A 8 -2.89 2.15 1.23
N GLN A 9 -3.96 1.40 1.47
CA GLN A 9 -3.93 0.24 2.35
C GLN A 9 -4.00 -1.01 1.47
N ILE A 10 -2.96 -1.81 1.49
CA ILE A 10 -2.81 -2.98 0.62
C ILE A 10 -2.82 -4.25 1.45
N GLY A 11 -3.68 -5.19 1.08
CA GLY A 11 -3.74 -6.50 1.70
C GLY A 11 -4.41 -6.50 3.06
N MET A 12 -4.77 -7.69 3.50
CA MET A 12 -5.36 -7.92 4.81
C MET A 12 -4.71 -9.18 5.38
N TYR A 13 -3.89 -9.01 6.38
CA TYR A 13 -3.12 -10.12 6.98
C TYR A 13 -3.51 -10.29 8.43
N LYS A 14 -3.69 -11.53 8.85
CA LYS A 14 -4.08 -11.84 10.23
C LYS A 14 -2.95 -11.59 11.22
N THR A 15 -1.71 -11.74 10.77
CA THR A 15 -0.55 -11.56 11.64
C THR A 15 0.47 -10.62 11.01
N LEU A 16 1.30 -10.01 11.86
CA LEU A 16 2.38 -9.17 11.40
C LEU A 16 3.38 -9.95 10.55
N VAL A 17 3.66 -11.19 10.93
CA VAL A 17 4.61 -12.04 10.21
C VAL A 17 4.14 -12.27 8.77
N SER A 18 2.86 -12.57 8.59
CA SER A 18 2.30 -12.79 7.26
C SER A 18 2.44 -11.55 6.39
N ALA A 19 2.18 -10.37 6.96
CA ALA A 19 2.33 -9.10 6.24
C ALA A 19 3.78 -8.87 5.85
N GLU A 20 4.70 -9.12 6.78
CA GLU A 20 6.13 -8.93 6.53
C GLU A 20 6.67 -9.88 5.46
N GLU A 21 6.16 -11.10 5.44
CA GLU A 21 6.58 -12.09 4.43
C GLU A 21 6.10 -11.74 3.03
N ASP A 22 4.91 -11.16 2.92
CA ASP A 22 4.32 -10.82 1.62
C ASP A 22 4.76 -9.45 1.11
N MET A 23 5.21 -8.57 1.98
CA MET A 23 5.59 -7.21 1.62
C MET A 23 6.63 -7.14 0.49
N PRO A 24 7.71 -7.92 0.51
CA PRO A 24 8.69 -7.86 -0.58
C PRO A 24 8.09 -8.21 -1.94
N ASN A 25 7.16 -9.16 -1.97
CA ASN A 25 6.49 -9.54 -3.21
C ASN A 25 5.63 -8.40 -3.74
N ILE A 26 4.86 -7.76 -2.87
CA ILE A 26 4.01 -6.63 -3.24
C ILE A 26 4.86 -5.47 -3.77
N LEU A 27 5.97 -5.16 -3.09
CA LEU A 27 6.86 -4.09 -3.52
C LEU A 27 7.52 -4.40 -4.85
N LEU A 28 7.95 -5.64 -5.05
CA LEU A 28 8.59 -6.04 -6.29
C LEU A 28 7.63 -6.00 -7.47
N LEU A 29 6.41 -6.48 -7.29
CA LEU A 29 5.40 -6.50 -8.34
C LEU A 29 4.97 -5.09 -8.76
N ASN A 30 5.20 -4.10 -7.91
CA ASN A 30 4.79 -2.72 -8.16
C ASN A 30 5.97 -1.76 -8.15
N ILE A 31 7.18 -2.26 -8.37
CA ILE A 31 8.40 -1.46 -8.22
C ILE A 31 8.43 -0.24 -9.13
N ASP A 32 7.88 -0.35 -10.33
CA ASP A 32 7.84 0.77 -11.28
C ASP A 32 6.99 1.93 -10.77
N LEU A 33 5.96 1.64 -9.97
CA LEU A 33 5.12 2.67 -9.37
C LEU A 33 5.71 3.21 -8.06
N LEU A 34 6.57 2.44 -7.42
CA LEU A 34 7.09 2.76 -6.09
C LEU A 34 8.53 3.29 -6.10
N VAL A 35 9.16 3.36 -7.27
CA VAL A 35 10.58 3.70 -7.38
C VAL A 35 10.90 5.07 -6.78
N ASP A 36 9.98 6.03 -6.87
CA ASP A 36 10.19 7.38 -6.35
C ASP A 36 9.61 7.58 -4.96
N ILE A 37 9.11 6.52 -4.34
CA ILE A 37 8.50 6.62 -3.02
C ILE A 37 9.58 6.46 -1.95
N ASP A 38 9.55 7.36 -0.97
CA ASP A 38 10.44 7.28 0.18
C ASP A 38 10.13 6.01 0.99
N ASN A 39 11.16 5.26 1.34
CA ASN A 39 11.00 4.03 2.11
C ASN A 39 10.26 4.27 3.44
N GLY A 40 10.44 5.43 4.04
CA GLY A 40 9.72 5.78 5.25
C GLY A 40 8.22 5.93 5.08
N SER A 41 7.76 6.04 3.83
CA SER A 41 6.33 6.14 3.53
C SER A 41 5.66 4.78 3.41
N ILE A 42 6.41 3.69 3.42
CA ILE A 42 5.86 2.33 3.30
C ILE A 42 5.99 1.65 4.65
N GLN A 43 4.85 1.29 5.24
CA GLN A 43 4.80 0.74 6.59
C GLN A 43 3.77 -0.37 6.68
N ILE A 44 4.00 -1.30 7.61
CA ILE A 44 3.00 -2.30 7.97
C ILE A 44 2.37 -1.83 9.27
N ARG A 45 1.04 -1.69 9.28
CA ARG A 45 0.32 -1.26 10.47
C ARG A 45 -0.98 -2.01 10.63
N LYS A 46 -1.49 -2.03 11.86
CA LYS A 46 -2.79 -2.59 12.14
C LYS A 46 -3.88 -1.65 11.63
N ASN A 47 -4.85 -2.20 10.92
CA ASN A 47 -5.96 -1.42 10.38
C ASN A 47 -7.16 -1.44 11.33
N LYS A 48 -8.27 -0.79 10.91
CA LYS A 48 -9.47 -0.69 11.73
C LYS A 48 -10.14 -2.03 12.01
N GLU A 49 -9.85 -3.03 11.18
CA GLU A 49 -10.45 -4.35 11.32
C GLU A 49 -9.59 -5.30 12.17
N GLN A 50 -8.61 -4.75 12.86
CA GLN A 50 -7.68 -5.50 13.72
C GLN A 50 -6.81 -6.49 12.93
N LYS A 51 -6.59 -6.18 11.66
CA LYS A 51 -5.69 -6.95 10.78
C LYS A 51 -4.55 -6.04 10.35
N TYR A 52 -3.49 -6.65 9.83
CA TYR A 52 -2.33 -5.91 9.37
C TYR A 52 -2.44 -5.65 7.88
N SER A 53 -2.00 -4.47 7.46
CA SER A 53 -1.98 -4.09 6.06
C SER A 53 -0.70 -3.33 5.75
N ILE A 54 -0.32 -3.34 4.48
CA ILE A 54 0.82 -2.55 4.00
C ILE A 54 0.28 -1.18 3.60
N PHE A 55 0.82 -0.14 4.22
CA PHE A 55 0.41 1.24 3.95
C PHE A 55 1.48 1.96 3.15
N VAL A 56 1.06 2.59 2.06
CA VAL A 56 1.90 3.50 1.31
C VAL A 56 1.33 4.89 1.53
N ASN A 57 2.07 5.73 2.24
CA ASN A 57 1.58 7.02 2.74
C ASN A 57 2.09 8.19 1.93
N LYS A 58 1.37 9.30 1.99
CA LYS A 58 1.78 10.59 1.41
C LYS A 58 2.04 10.51 -0.08
N ILE A 59 1.08 9.94 -0.81
CA ILE A 59 1.17 9.83 -2.26
C ILE A 59 0.03 10.60 -2.92
N THR A 60 0.17 10.84 -4.22
CA THR A 60 -0.89 11.49 -4.98
C THR A 60 -2.05 10.54 -5.23
N TYR A 61 -3.22 11.08 -5.50
CA TYR A 61 -4.38 10.26 -5.82
C TYR A 61 -4.14 9.41 -7.07
N ALA A 62 -3.49 9.98 -8.09
CA ALA A 62 -3.21 9.26 -9.32
C ALA A 62 -2.35 8.02 -9.05
N LEU A 63 -1.31 8.16 -8.22
CA LEU A 63 -0.47 7.02 -7.87
C LEU A 63 -1.25 6.00 -7.03
N ALA A 64 -2.05 6.49 -6.08
CA ALA A 64 -2.88 5.62 -5.25
C ALA A 64 -3.83 4.79 -6.11
N GLU A 65 -4.48 5.43 -7.10
CA GLU A 65 -5.38 4.74 -8.01
C GLU A 65 -4.66 3.69 -8.84
N ASN A 66 -3.49 4.04 -9.39
CA ASN A 66 -2.70 3.10 -10.18
C ASN A 66 -2.27 1.89 -9.35
N LEU A 67 -1.85 2.12 -8.10
CA LEU A 67 -1.47 1.04 -7.21
C LEU A 67 -2.66 0.13 -6.92
N CYS A 68 -3.83 0.70 -6.65
CA CYS A 68 -5.01 -0.11 -6.35
C CYS A 68 -5.49 -0.91 -7.55
N VAL A 69 -5.46 -0.33 -8.75
CA VAL A 69 -5.82 -1.07 -9.95
C VAL A 69 -4.89 -2.27 -10.13
N ARG A 70 -3.60 -2.05 -9.97
CA ARG A 70 -2.62 -3.12 -10.16
C ARG A 70 -2.72 -4.20 -9.09
N THR A 71 -2.83 -3.81 -7.82
CA THR A 71 -2.92 -4.81 -6.75
C THR A 71 -4.21 -5.61 -6.82
N LYS A 72 -5.30 -5.02 -7.27
CA LYS A 72 -6.53 -5.77 -7.50
C LYS A 72 -6.38 -6.81 -8.60
N SER A 73 -5.63 -6.48 -9.65
CA SER A 73 -5.35 -7.45 -10.71
C SER A 73 -4.46 -8.60 -10.21
N GLN A 74 -3.75 -8.38 -9.11
CA GLN A 74 -2.92 -9.37 -8.44
C GLN A 74 -3.68 -10.09 -7.32
N GLU A 75 -5.01 -9.91 -7.29
CA GLU A 75 -5.91 -10.52 -6.29
C GLU A 75 -5.59 -10.08 -4.86
N THR A 76 -5.08 -8.86 -4.70
CA THR A 76 -4.77 -8.29 -3.39
C THR A 76 -5.72 -7.13 -3.13
N SER A 77 -6.30 -7.09 -1.93
CA SER A 77 -7.21 -6.02 -1.57
C SER A 77 -6.48 -4.67 -1.50
N CYS A 78 -7.18 -3.60 -1.84
CA CYS A 78 -6.60 -2.26 -1.82
C CYS A 78 -7.68 -1.24 -1.52
N SER A 79 -7.34 -0.27 -0.68
CA SER A 79 -8.22 0.85 -0.35
C SER A 79 -7.43 2.15 -0.36
N ILE A 80 -8.05 3.20 -0.87
CA ILE A 80 -7.45 4.53 -0.88
C ILE A 80 -8.03 5.33 0.28
N LEU A 81 -7.16 5.90 1.08
CA LEU A 81 -7.55 6.67 2.26
C LEU A 81 -7.03 8.10 2.12
N ALA A 82 -7.88 9.07 2.42
CA ALA A 82 -7.47 10.47 2.47
C ALA A 82 -6.83 10.76 3.83
N ASN A 83 -5.80 11.57 3.79
CA ASN A 83 -5.18 12.06 5.03
C ASN A 83 -6.01 13.15 5.68
#